data_540e727007fae33b97bbbecf1fbd81fb
#
_entry.id   540e727007fae33b97bbbecf1fbd81fb
#
_cell.length_a   1.000
_cell.length_b   1.000
_cell.length_c   1.000
_cell.angle_alpha   90.00
_cell.angle_beta   90.00
_cell.angle_gamma   90.00
#
_symmetry.space_group_name_H-M   'P 1'
#
loop_
_entity.id
_entity.type
_entity.pdbx_description
1 polymer ?
#
loop_
_entity_poly.entity_id
_entity_poly.type
_entity_poly.pdbx_seq_one_letter_code
_entity_poly.pdbx_strand_id
1 'polypeptide(L)'
;VATEAEKIGLESLWTAEHVVLPEPREAPSPAEPETPFLHPSTLLSYIASTTNTIKLGTGITLIAQRNPVVLAKEMGSLDVISSGRLLLGVGAGYLHQEFSALGIDFSSRGVRTDESIEVMRALWNQPNPEFQGQFTQFKDIQAQPRPSQAGGPPIIIGGMSPAALRRTVTHGNGWYGFALDVDTTKRVLENLEIAKSRYERDSSLGEISISVTPPAKPTKTMMED
;
A
#
# COMPACT_ATOMS: atom_id res chain seq x y z
N VAL A 1 19.18 -10.27 -5.53
CA VAL A 1 18.47 -10.16 -4.21
C VAL A 1 17.13 -10.87 -4.32
N ALA A 2 16.17 -10.46 -5.19
CA ALA A 2 14.81 -11.04 -5.23
C ALA A 2 14.80 -12.56 -5.51
N THR A 3 15.57 -13.02 -6.47
CA THR A 3 15.72 -14.45 -6.79
C THR A 3 16.35 -15.26 -5.64
N GLU A 4 17.29 -14.67 -4.89
CA GLU A 4 17.83 -15.32 -3.70
C GLU A 4 16.82 -15.34 -2.54
N ALA A 5 16.06 -14.25 -2.35
CA ALA A 5 14.98 -14.21 -1.36
C ALA A 5 13.94 -15.32 -1.62
N GLU A 6 13.57 -15.50 -2.89
CA GLU A 6 12.66 -16.58 -3.29
C GLU A 6 13.25 -17.98 -3.03
N LYS A 7 14.52 -18.20 -3.41
CA LYS A 7 15.20 -19.50 -3.20
C LYS A 7 15.31 -19.91 -1.73
N ILE A 8 15.53 -18.97 -0.82
CA ILE A 8 15.58 -19.26 0.63
C ILE A 8 14.20 -19.29 1.28
N GLY A 9 13.13 -19.15 0.49
CA GLY A 9 11.75 -19.34 0.95
C GLY A 9 11.12 -18.14 1.64
N LEU A 10 11.61 -16.90 1.41
CA LEU A 10 10.91 -15.72 1.90
C LEU A 10 9.53 -15.60 1.22
N GLU A 11 8.51 -15.29 2.00
CA GLU A 11 7.14 -15.20 1.52
C GLU A 11 6.90 -14.01 0.59
N SER A 12 7.46 -12.85 0.93
CA SER A 12 7.21 -11.59 0.25
C SER A 12 8.42 -10.67 0.24
N LEU A 13 8.46 -9.78 -0.76
CA LEU A 13 9.43 -8.71 -0.89
C LEU A 13 8.67 -7.38 -1.02
N TRP A 14 9.08 -6.38 -0.25
CA TRP A 14 8.41 -5.08 -0.20
C TRP A 14 9.33 -3.95 -0.66
N THR A 15 8.79 -2.99 -1.40
CA THR A 15 9.52 -1.80 -1.86
C THR A 15 8.87 -0.52 -1.35
N ALA A 16 9.68 0.39 -0.83
CA ALA A 16 9.22 1.71 -0.37
C ALA A 16 8.95 2.65 -1.55
N GLU A 17 8.25 3.75 -1.29
CA GLU A 17 7.98 4.81 -2.25
C GLU A 17 8.18 6.20 -1.65
N HIS A 18 8.92 7.02 -2.36
CA HIS A 18 8.86 8.48 -2.32
C HIS A 18 9.04 9.00 -3.74
N VAL A 19 8.17 9.91 -4.17
CA VAL A 19 8.27 10.53 -5.51
C VAL A 19 9.39 11.57 -5.52
N VAL A 20 9.47 12.37 -4.45
CA VAL A 20 10.53 13.33 -4.18
C VAL A 20 10.81 13.38 -2.68
N LEU A 21 12.01 13.81 -2.31
CA LEU A 21 12.38 14.07 -0.92
C LEU A 21 12.69 15.57 -0.72
N PRO A 22 12.45 16.12 0.47
CA PRO A 22 12.77 17.52 0.75
C PRO A 22 14.28 17.77 0.77
N GLU A 23 14.70 18.90 0.18
CA GLU A 23 16.07 19.41 0.25
C GLU A 23 16.02 20.87 0.70
N PRO A 24 16.68 21.23 1.84
CA PRO A 24 17.40 20.33 2.75
C PRO A 24 16.47 19.30 3.40
N ARG A 25 17.05 18.20 3.89
CA ARG A 25 16.28 17.20 4.63
C ARG A 25 15.57 17.82 5.82
N GLU A 26 14.28 17.60 5.92
CA GLU A 26 13.43 18.04 7.03
C GLU A 26 12.65 16.88 7.60
N ALA A 27 12.48 16.84 8.93
CA ALA A 27 11.58 15.87 9.55
C ALA A 27 10.14 16.09 9.04
N PRO A 28 9.39 15.03 8.76
CA PRO A 28 9.65 13.61 9.02
C PRO A 28 10.25 12.81 7.85
N SER A 29 11.05 13.43 6.96
CA SER A 29 11.70 12.71 5.86
C SER A 29 12.46 11.47 6.37
N PRO A 30 12.22 10.27 5.81
CA PRO A 30 12.82 9.03 6.28
C PRO A 30 14.27 8.86 5.79
N ALA A 31 14.68 9.65 4.80
CA ALA A 31 15.95 9.49 4.12
C ALA A 31 16.56 10.83 3.70
N GLU A 32 17.83 10.81 3.32
CA GLU A 32 18.53 11.94 2.71
C GLU A 32 17.97 12.23 1.30
N PRO A 33 18.04 13.50 0.83
CA PRO A 33 17.46 13.90 -0.46
C PRO A 33 17.95 13.07 -1.65
N GLU A 34 19.22 12.65 -1.62
CA GLU A 34 19.86 11.90 -2.70
C GLU A 34 19.56 10.39 -2.64
N THR A 35 18.82 9.92 -1.64
CA THR A 35 18.51 8.49 -1.51
C THR A 35 17.69 8.02 -2.73
N PRO A 36 18.17 7.02 -3.49
CA PRO A 36 17.45 6.57 -4.67
C PRO A 36 16.24 5.71 -4.28
N PHE A 37 15.06 6.16 -4.64
CA PHE A 37 13.83 5.37 -4.60
C PHE A 37 13.39 5.05 -6.03
N LEU A 38 13.40 3.77 -6.39
CA LEU A 38 12.81 3.34 -7.65
C LEU A 38 11.29 3.32 -7.51
N HIS A 39 10.61 3.74 -8.58
CA HIS A 39 9.15 3.69 -8.62
C HIS A 39 8.65 2.25 -8.41
N PRO A 40 7.74 1.99 -7.47
CA PRO A 40 7.35 0.63 -7.08
C PRO A 40 6.87 -0.24 -8.24
N SER A 41 5.97 0.27 -9.10
CA SER A 41 5.46 -0.53 -10.22
C SER A 41 6.55 -0.91 -11.22
N THR A 42 7.52 -0.03 -11.45
CA THR A 42 8.66 -0.30 -12.34
C THR A 42 9.56 -1.39 -11.75
N LEU A 43 9.95 -1.23 -10.48
CA LEU A 43 10.83 -2.20 -9.80
C LEU A 43 10.15 -3.56 -9.66
N LEU A 44 8.90 -3.58 -9.21
CA LEU A 44 8.16 -4.84 -9.01
C LEU A 44 7.85 -5.56 -10.32
N SER A 45 7.62 -4.84 -11.44
CA SER A 45 7.48 -5.46 -12.76
C SER A 45 8.77 -6.15 -13.20
N TYR A 46 9.92 -5.53 -12.96
CA TYR A 46 11.22 -6.16 -13.22
C TYR A 46 11.43 -7.41 -12.35
N ILE A 47 11.12 -7.33 -11.06
CA ILE A 47 11.23 -8.47 -10.14
C ILE A 47 10.25 -9.58 -10.53
N ALA A 48 9.03 -9.24 -10.92
CA ALA A 48 8.02 -10.21 -11.36
C ALA A 48 8.51 -11.10 -12.51
N SER A 49 9.31 -10.53 -13.43
CA SER A 49 9.86 -11.26 -14.57
C SER A 49 10.99 -12.24 -14.21
N THR A 50 11.58 -12.11 -13.03
CA THR A 50 12.74 -12.90 -12.58
C THR A 50 12.42 -13.84 -11.40
N THR A 51 11.18 -13.85 -10.94
CA THR A 51 10.68 -14.64 -9.79
C THR A 51 9.35 -15.31 -10.15
N ASN A 52 8.97 -16.37 -9.42
CA ASN A 52 7.78 -17.16 -9.75
C ASN A 52 6.78 -17.28 -8.61
N THR A 53 7.21 -17.23 -7.35
CA THR A 53 6.38 -17.57 -6.18
C THR A 53 6.35 -16.48 -5.12
N ILE A 54 7.45 -15.73 -4.94
CA ILE A 54 7.55 -14.67 -3.93
C ILE A 54 6.52 -13.59 -4.20
N LYS A 55 5.76 -13.20 -3.18
CA LYS A 55 4.79 -12.10 -3.27
C LYS A 55 5.50 -10.77 -3.37
N LEU A 56 4.89 -9.84 -4.06
CA LEU A 56 5.46 -8.52 -4.40
C LEU A 56 4.64 -7.43 -3.74
N GLY A 57 5.18 -6.82 -2.71
CA GLY A 57 4.49 -5.81 -1.90
C GLY A 57 4.97 -4.38 -2.18
N THR A 58 4.06 -3.43 -2.21
CA THR A 58 4.40 -2.01 -2.08
C THR A 58 4.37 -1.61 -0.60
N GLY A 59 5.44 -1.07 -0.10
CA GLY A 59 5.57 -0.73 1.32
C GLY A 59 5.93 0.74 1.56
N ILE A 60 5.08 1.63 1.18
CA ILE A 60 3.70 1.61 0.68
C ILE A 60 3.52 2.58 -0.50
N THR A 61 2.54 2.34 -1.38
CA THR A 61 2.15 3.30 -2.43
C THR A 61 1.35 4.47 -1.84
N LEU A 62 1.75 5.69 -2.19
CA LEU A 62 1.12 6.93 -1.74
C LEU A 62 -0.08 7.27 -2.66
N ILE A 63 -1.20 6.58 -2.47
CA ILE A 63 -2.32 6.61 -3.42
C ILE A 63 -3.07 7.94 -3.49
N ALA A 64 -3.01 8.76 -2.43
CA ALA A 64 -3.59 10.10 -2.43
C ALA A 64 -2.90 11.08 -3.40
N GLN A 65 -1.67 10.75 -3.81
CA GLN A 65 -0.84 11.56 -4.70
C GLN A 65 -1.03 11.20 -6.19
N ARG A 66 -1.91 10.27 -6.53
CA ARG A 66 -2.05 9.70 -7.87
C ARG A 66 -3.47 9.82 -8.39
N ASN A 67 -3.60 9.77 -9.70
CA ASN A 67 -4.90 9.52 -10.31
C ASN A 67 -5.30 8.05 -10.08
N PRO A 68 -6.40 7.76 -9.37
CA PRO A 68 -6.74 6.39 -9.00
C PRO A 68 -7.16 5.51 -10.18
N VAL A 69 -7.62 6.09 -11.30
CA VAL A 69 -7.95 5.34 -12.52
C VAL A 69 -6.68 4.82 -13.19
N VAL A 70 -5.65 5.68 -13.26
CA VAL A 70 -4.33 5.28 -13.80
C VAL A 70 -3.69 4.24 -12.88
N LEU A 71 -3.72 4.46 -11.56
CA LEU A 71 -3.17 3.53 -10.59
C LEU A 71 -3.87 2.17 -10.62
N ALA A 72 -5.20 2.14 -10.76
CA ALA A 72 -5.94 0.88 -10.93
C ALA A 72 -5.45 0.08 -12.13
N LYS A 73 -5.16 0.78 -13.23
CA LYS A 73 -4.60 0.16 -14.44
C LYS A 73 -3.19 -0.37 -14.24
N GLU A 74 -2.32 0.40 -13.59
CA GLU A 74 -0.94 0.00 -13.28
C GLU A 74 -0.91 -1.24 -12.40
N MET A 75 -1.64 -1.22 -11.29
CA MET A 75 -1.68 -2.31 -10.32
C MET A 75 -2.35 -3.56 -10.88
N GLY A 76 -3.42 -3.40 -11.66
CA GLY A 76 -4.04 -4.52 -12.37
C GLY A 76 -3.10 -5.16 -13.39
N SER A 77 -2.33 -4.36 -14.12
CA SER A 77 -1.32 -4.86 -15.06
C SER A 77 -0.18 -5.59 -14.35
N LEU A 78 0.32 -5.03 -13.25
CA LEU A 78 1.37 -5.65 -12.43
C LEU A 78 0.88 -6.97 -11.83
N ASP A 79 -0.38 -7.02 -11.39
CA ASP A 79 -0.97 -8.25 -10.86
C ASP A 79 -1.04 -9.35 -11.92
N VAL A 80 -1.43 -9.02 -13.14
CA VAL A 80 -1.42 -9.95 -14.28
C VAL A 80 0.01 -10.42 -14.60
N ILE A 81 0.96 -9.51 -14.73
CA ILE A 81 2.37 -9.82 -15.03
C ILE A 81 2.98 -10.71 -13.95
N SER A 82 2.64 -10.46 -12.69
CA SER A 82 3.11 -11.26 -11.56
C SER A 82 2.34 -12.56 -11.33
N SER A 83 1.33 -12.86 -12.15
CA SER A 83 0.45 -14.02 -11.97
C SER A 83 -0.26 -14.03 -10.62
N GLY A 84 -0.78 -12.89 -10.18
CA GLY A 84 -1.56 -12.77 -8.95
C GLY A 84 -0.71 -12.76 -7.68
N ARG A 85 0.54 -12.28 -7.74
CA ARG A 85 1.44 -12.20 -6.58
C ARG A 85 1.52 -10.80 -5.93
N LEU A 86 0.79 -9.81 -6.46
CA LEU A 86 0.83 -8.46 -5.94
C LEU A 86 0.11 -8.34 -4.59
N LEU A 87 0.76 -7.66 -3.64
CA LEU A 87 0.19 -7.13 -2.40
C LEU A 87 0.24 -5.60 -2.48
N LEU A 88 -0.91 -4.95 -2.59
CA LEU A 88 -0.96 -3.50 -2.73
C LEU A 88 -0.97 -2.81 -1.36
N GLY A 89 0.23 -2.51 -0.85
CA GLY A 89 0.36 -1.65 0.33
C GLY A 89 0.07 -0.20 -0.01
N VAL A 90 -0.81 0.44 0.76
CA VAL A 90 -1.26 1.81 0.50
C VAL A 90 -1.19 2.70 1.74
N GLY A 91 -0.92 3.98 1.51
CA GLY A 91 -0.93 4.99 2.55
C GLY A 91 -1.34 6.37 2.04
N ALA A 92 -1.69 7.24 3.00
CA ALA A 92 -2.12 8.60 2.68
C ALA A 92 -0.96 9.56 2.41
N GLY A 93 0.27 9.21 2.79
CA GLY A 93 1.41 10.12 2.73
C GLY A 93 1.49 11.10 3.91
N TYR A 94 2.70 11.62 4.14
CA TYR A 94 2.98 12.52 5.27
C TYR A 94 3.95 13.68 4.97
N LEU A 95 4.63 13.66 3.81
CA LEU A 95 5.54 14.72 3.39
C LEU A 95 4.79 15.82 2.64
N HIS A 96 4.68 17.01 3.23
CA HIS A 96 4.03 18.15 2.60
C HIS A 96 4.67 18.56 1.28
N GLN A 97 6.00 18.46 1.18
CA GLN A 97 6.77 18.82 -0.01
C GLN A 97 6.42 17.94 -1.21
N GLU A 98 6.17 16.64 -1.01
CA GLU A 98 5.70 15.77 -2.09
C GLU A 98 4.33 16.21 -2.63
N PHE A 99 3.37 16.48 -1.74
CA PHE A 99 2.04 16.95 -2.14
C PHE A 99 2.10 18.29 -2.86
N SER A 100 2.93 19.21 -2.37
CA SER A 100 3.15 20.51 -3.00
C SER A 100 3.74 20.38 -4.40
N ALA A 101 4.76 19.55 -4.56
CA ALA A 101 5.40 19.29 -5.85
C ALA A 101 4.44 18.67 -6.89
N LEU A 102 3.47 17.90 -6.43
CA LEU A 102 2.43 17.27 -7.27
C LEU A 102 1.18 18.14 -7.45
N GLY A 103 1.13 19.33 -6.83
CA GLY A 103 -0.03 20.21 -6.91
C GLY A 103 -1.29 19.69 -6.21
N ILE A 104 -1.12 18.84 -5.18
CA ILE A 104 -2.22 18.19 -4.47
C ILE A 104 -2.33 18.78 -3.06
N ASP A 105 -3.55 19.17 -2.67
CA ASP A 105 -3.82 19.65 -1.32
C ASP A 105 -3.59 18.54 -0.28
N PHE A 106 -2.62 18.77 0.60
CA PHE A 106 -2.25 17.86 1.68
C PHE A 106 -3.39 17.56 2.64
N SER A 107 -4.27 18.52 2.90
CA SER A 107 -5.41 18.34 3.81
C SER A 107 -6.42 17.31 3.29
N SER A 108 -6.52 17.16 1.97
CA SER A 108 -7.44 16.24 1.30
C SER A 108 -6.97 14.77 1.28
N ARG A 109 -5.70 14.50 1.67
CA ARG A 109 -5.07 13.17 1.50
C ARG A 109 -5.87 11.99 2.08
N GLY A 110 -6.52 12.20 3.23
CA GLY A 110 -7.32 11.14 3.87
C GLY A 110 -8.52 10.74 3.05
N VAL A 111 -9.31 11.73 2.60
CA VAL A 111 -10.50 11.49 1.77
C VAL A 111 -10.10 10.95 0.40
N ARG A 112 -9.03 11.47 -0.21
CA ARG A 112 -8.48 10.95 -1.47
C ARG A 112 -8.05 9.49 -1.34
N THR A 113 -7.46 9.10 -0.21
CA THR A 113 -7.06 7.70 0.03
C THR A 113 -8.28 6.79 0.06
N ASP A 114 -9.31 7.16 0.81
CA ASP A 114 -10.55 6.39 0.93
C ASP A 114 -11.22 6.25 -0.45
N GLU A 115 -11.42 7.37 -1.16
CA GLU A 115 -12.01 7.38 -2.50
C GLU A 115 -11.18 6.59 -3.52
N SER A 116 -9.85 6.69 -3.47
CA SER A 116 -8.97 5.95 -4.39
C SER A 116 -9.10 4.44 -4.25
N ILE A 117 -9.27 3.94 -3.03
CA ILE A 117 -9.51 2.50 -2.80
C ILE A 117 -10.83 2.06 -3.43
N GLU A 118 -11.88 2.85 -3.26
CA GLU A 118 -13.20 2.55 -3.82
C GLU A 118 -13.20 2.60 -5.35
N VAL A 119 -12.53 3.60 -5.94
CA VAL A 119 -12.33 3.73 -7.40
C VAL A 119 -11.63 2.49 -7.97
N MET A 120 -10.51 2.08 -7.36
CA MET A 120 -9.78 0.90 -7.81
C MET A 120 -10.64 -0.36 -7.74
N ARG A 121 -11.38 -0.55 -6.65
CA ARG A 121 -12.30 -1.68 -6.50
C ARG A 121 -13.43 -1.67 -7.52
N ALA A 122 -14.02 -0.52 -7.80
CA ALA A 122 -15.03 -0.38 -8.83
C ALA A 122 -14.51 -0.83 -10.20
N LEU A 123 -13.31 -0.36 -10.58
CA LEU A 123 -12.67 -0.70 -11.85
C LEU A 123 -12.28 -2.18 -11.95
N TRP A 124 -11.91 -2.80 -10.85
CA TRP A 124 -11.49 -4.22 -10.85
C TRP A 124 -12.66 -5.20 -10.81
N ASN A 125 -13.77 -4.84 -10.14
CA ASN A 125 -14.81 -5.80 -9.79
C ASN A 125 -16.14 -5.61 -10.51
N GLN A 126 -16.50 -4.37 -10.85
CA GLN A 126 -17.82 -4.13 -11.47
C GLN A 126 -17.79 -4.57 -12.95
N PRO A 127 -18.82 -5.28 -13.45
CA PRO A 127 -18.95 -5.61 -14.87
C PRO A 127 -18.99 -4.36 -15.76
N ASN A 128 -19.73 -3.34 -15.34
CA ASN A 128 -19.80 -2.01 -15.93
C ASN A 128 -19.35 -0.99 -14.87
N PRO A 129 -18.04 -0.64 -14.85
CA PRO A 129 -17.53 0.24 -13.81
C PRO A 129 -18.16 1.63 -13.88
N GLU A 130 -18.73 2.04 -12.76
CA GLU A 130 -19.20 3.43 -12.55
C GLU A 130 -18.81 3.88 -11.15
N PHE A 131 -18.53 5.16 -11.02
CA PHE A 131 -18.17 5.78 -9.75
C PHE A 131 -18.51 7.27 -9.74
N GLN A 132 -19.02 7.76 -8.62
CA GLN A 132 -19.32 9.16 -8.38
C GLN A 132 -18.78 9.57 -7.03
N GLY A 133 -17.56 10.15 -7.02
CA GLY A 133 -16.88 10.63 -5.83
C GLY A 133 -16.67 12.14 -5.82
N GLN A 134 -15.91 12.60 -4.86
CA GLN A 134 -15.52 14.00 -4.72
C GLN A 134 -14.43 14.41 -5.73
N PHE A 135 -13.49 13.53 -6.01
CA PHE A 135 -12.33 13.79 -6.85
C PHE A 135 -12.33 13.00 -8.14
N THR A 136 -13.09 11.92 -8.21
CA THR A 136 -13.13 11.02 -9.35
C THR A 136 -14.57 10.70 -9.74
N GLN A 137 -14.84 10.75 -11.03
CA GLN A 137 -16.15 10.40 -11.58
C GLN A 137 -15.97 9.71 -12.92
N PHE A 138 -16.66 8.58 -13.13
CA PHE A 138 -16.70 7.90 -14.43
C PHE A 138 -17.92 6.99 -14.57
N LYS A 139 -18.29 6.75 -15.82
CA LYS A 139 -19.25 5.73 -16.26
C LYS A 139 -18.94 5.37 -17.71
N ASP A 140 -19.54 4.32 -18.21
CA ASP A 140 -19.41 3.88 -19.60
C ASP A 140 -17.96 3.61 -20.04
N ILE A 141 -17.12 3.07 -19.11
CA ILE A 141 -15.72 2.73 -19.37
C ILE A 141 -15.42 1.30 -18.96
N GLN A 142 -14.27 0.77 -19.45
CA GLN A 142 -13.71 -0.51 -19.04
C GLN A 142 -12.22 -0.36 -18.75
N ALA A 143 -11.72 -1.09 -17.74
CA ALA A 143 -10.32 -1.10 -17.34
C ALA A 143 -9.73 -2.52 -17.50
N GLN A 144 -9.39 -2.89 -18.74
CA GLN A 144 -8.79 -4.19 -19.06
C GLN A 144 -7.26 -4.07 -19.24
N PRO A 145 -6.44 -5.10 -18.87
CA PRO A 145 -6.90 -6.32 -18.19
C PRO A 145 -7.32 -6.03 -16.75
N ARG A 146 -8.23 -6.85 -16.24
CA ARG A 146 -8.52 -6.90 -14.81
C ARG A 146 -7.41 -7.66 -14.09
N PRO A 147 -7.22 -7.44 -12.78
CA PRO A 147 -6.29 -8.24 -12.00
C PRO A 147 -6.55 -9.75 -12.12
N SER A 148 -5.50 -10.55 -11.98
CA SER A 148 -5.59 -12.01 -11.91
C SER A 148 -6.23 -12.48 -10.60
N GLN A 149 -6.00 -11.72 -9.51
CA GLN A 149 -6.61 -12.01 -8.22
C GLN A 149 -8.09 -11.58 -8.22
N ALA A 150 -8.97 -12.49 -7.83
CA ALA A 150 -10.40 -12.19 -7.68
C ALA A 150 -10.60 -11.09 -6.63
N GLY A 151 -11.32 -10.04 -6.97
CA GLY A 151 -11.48 -8.87 -6.08
C GLY A 151 -10.37 -7.83 -6.18
N GLY A 152 -9.35 -8.07 -7.00
CA GLY A 152 -8.14 -7.27 -7.12
C GLY A 152 -7.04 -7.68 -6.13
N PRO A 153 -5.85 -7.10 -6.24
CA PRO A 153 -4.77 -7.32 -5.28
C PRO A 153 -5.21 -6.99 -3.86
N PRO A 154 -4.82 -7.79 -2.85
CA PRO A 154 -5.10 -7.47 -1.45
C PRO A 154 -4.57 -6.08 -1.10
N ILE A 155 -5.42 -5.24 -0.51
CA ILE A 155 -5.07 -3.89 -0.10
C ILE A 155 -4.58 -3.91 1.34
N ILE A 156 -3.31 -3.58 1.54
CA ILE A 156 -2.64 -3.58 2.84
C ILE A 156 -2.44 -2.13 3.30
N ILE A 157 -3.08 -1.74 4.38
CA ILE A 157 -3.05 -0.35 4.85
C ILE A 157 -1.80 -0.10 5.69
N GLY A 158 -1.01 0.90 5.31
CA GLY A 158 0.13 1.37 6.10
C GLY A 158 -0.24 2.50 7.05
N GLY A 159 0.56 2.61 8.12
CA GLY A 159 0.44 3.67 9.12
C GLY A 159 -0.22 3.26 10.42
N MET A 160 -0.01 4.09 11.46
CA MET A 160 -0.40 3.80 12.85
C MET A 160 -1.44 4.78 13.41
N SER A 161 -1.84 5.78 12.62
CA SER A 161 -2.82 6.78 13.08
C SER A 161 -4.21 6.16 13.25
N PRO A 162 -5.10 6.73 14.08
CA PRO A 162 -6.48 6.25 14.20
C PRO A 162 -7.20 6.17 12.85
N ALA A 163 -6.91 7.11 11.92
CA ALA A 163 -7.47 7.08 10.56
C ALA A 163 -6.95 5.91 9.72
N ALA A 164 -5.66 5.55 9.85
CA ALA A 164 -5.09 4.38 9.19
C ALA A 164 -5.70 3.09 9.73
N LEU A 165 -5.83 2.94 11.05
CA LEU A 165 -6.43 1.77 11.68
C LEU A 165 -7.93 1.64 11.36
N ARG A 166 -8.69 2.75 11.34
CA ARG A 166 -10.07 2.75 10.82
C ARG A 166 -10.08 2.20 9.38
N ARG A 167 -9.24 2.74 8.50
CA ARG A 167 -9.15 2.31 7.10
C ARG A 167 -8.76 0.84 6.96
N THR A 168 -7.88 0.33 7.82
CA THR A 168 -7.56 -1.09 7.88
C THR A 168 -8.81 -1.93 8.13
N VAL A 169 -9.65 -1.53 9.07
CA VAL A 169 -10.90 -2.25 9.37
C VAL A 169 -11.90 -2.14 8.23
N THR A 170 -12.13 -0.92 7.72
CA THR A 170 -13.23 -0.65 6.77
C THR A 170 -12.89 -0.97 5.32
N HIS A 171 -11.61 -0.92 4.93
CA HIS A 171 -11.19 -1.07 3.54
C HIS A 171 -10.00 -2.03 3.34
N GLY A 172 -9.22 -2.38 4.36
CA GLY A 172 -7.99 -3.16 4.20
C GLY A 172 -8.22 -4.67 4.22
N ASN A 173 -7.43 -5.41 3.46
CA ASN A 173 -7.25 -6.85 3.63
C ASN A 173 -6.13 -7.15 4.65
N GLY A 174 -5.32 -6.15 5.00
CA GLY A 174 -4.26 -6.26 5.98
C GLY A 174 -3.76 -4.92 6.47
N TRP A 175 -2.85 -4.98 7.43
CA TRP A 175 -2.12 -3.84 7.97
C TRP A 175 -0.61 -4.06 7.81
N TYR A 176 0.12 -2.98 7.50
CA TYR A 176 1.58 -2.98 7.39
C TYR A 176 2.21 -1.93 8.32
N GLY A 177 3.06 -2.42 9.22
CA GLY A 177 3.89 -1.61 10.09
C GLY A 177 5.33 -1.52 9.57
N PHE A 178 5.84 -0.29 9.39
CA PHE A 178 7.21 -0.05 8.91
C PHE A 178 8.12 0.38 10.06
N ALA A 179 9.30 -0.27 10.13
CA ALA A 179 10.36 0.02 11.09
C ALA A 179 9.88 0.02 12.56
N LEU A 180 9.06 -0.97 12.93
CA LEU A 180 8.49 -1.08 14.27
C LEU A 180 9.22 -2.12 15.11
N ASP A 181 9.51 -1.75 16.36
CA ASP A 181 9.91 -2.67 17.41
C ASP A 181 8.70 -3.45 17.97
N VAL A 182 8.98 -4.44 18.80
CA VAL A 182 7.97 -5.33 19.38
C VAL A 182 6.94 -4.56 20.21
N ASP A 183 7.38 -3.64 21.06
CA ASP A 183 6.47 -2.90 21.97
C ASP A 183 5.56 -1.94 21.19
N THR A 184 6.10 -1.25 20.20
CA THR A 184 5.30 -0.41 19.32
C THR A 184 4.31 -1.23 18.52
N THR A 185 4.72 -2.39 18.02
CA THR A 185 3.84 -3.31 17.29
C THR A 185 2.68 -3.77 18.18
N LYS A 186 2.96 -4.24 19.41
CA LYS A 186 1.93 -4.64 20.37
C LYS A 186 0.89 -3.52 20.60
N ARG A 187 1.36 -2.31 20.88
CA ARG A 187 0.49 -1.15 21.09
C ARG A 187 -0.37 -0.82 19.86
N VAL A 188 0.16 -0.95 18.66
CA VAL A 188 -0.63 -0.71 17.44
C VAL A 188 -1.67 -1.81 17.23
N LEU A 189 -1.34 -3.06 17.51
CA LEU A 189 -2.30 -4.17 17.44
C LEU A 189 -3.44 -4.00 18.46
N GLU A 190 -3.16 -3.57 19.68
CA GLU A 190 -4.18 -3.20 20.67
C GLU A 190 -5.12 -2.10 20.15
N ASN A 191 -4.55 -1.05 19.55
CA ASN A 191 -5.33 0.02 18.93
C ASN A 191 -6.15 -0.48 17.72
N LEU A 192 -5.66 -1.46 16.98
CA LEU A 192 -6.38 -2.09 15.88
C LEU A 192 -7.59 -2.88 16.41
N GLU A 193 -7.45 -3.60 17.51
CA GLU A 193 -8.59 -4.28 18.17
C GLU A 193 -9.65 -3.26 18.66
N ILE A 194 -9.22 -2.13 19.20
CA ILE A 194 -10.14 -1.03 19.53
C ILE A 194 -10.83 -0.49 18.26
N ALA A 195 -10.13 -0.35 17.15
CA ALA A 195 -10.74 0.06 15.89
C ALA A 195 -11.75 -0.97 15.39
N LYS A 196 -11.44 -2.27 15.46
CA LYS A 196 -12.39 -3.36 15.11
C LYS A 196 -13.70 -3.30 15.93
N SER A 197 -13.62 -2.90 17.19
CA SER A 197 -14.82 -2.76 18.03
C SER A 197 -15.68 -1.54 17.69
N ARG A 198 -15.12 -0.56 16.97
CA ARG A 198 -15.77 0.73 16.66
C ARG A 198 -16.30 0.84 15.24
N TYR A 199 -15.70 0.13 14.31
CA TYR A 199 -16.02 0.23 12.90
C TYR A 199 -16.47 -1.10 12.34
N GLU A 200 -17.51 -1.06 11.53
CA GLU A 200 -18.01 -2.22 10.82
C GLU A 200 -17.01 -2.66 9.73
N ARG A 201 -16.82 -3.96 9.61
CA ARG A 201 -16.00 -4.58 8.58
C ARG A 201 -16.84 -5.43 7.66
N ASP A 202 -16.76 -5.17 6.37
CA ASP A 202 -17.37 -6.02 5.36
C ASP A 202 -16.74 -7.43 5.39
N SER A 203 -17.58 -8.45 5.50
CA SER A 203 -17.14 -9.85 5.58
C SER A 203 -16.37 -10.31 4.34
N SER A 204 -16.60 -9.70 3.19
CA SER A 204 -15.89 -10.00 1.93
C SER A 204 -14.40 -9.65 1.99
N LEU A 205 -13.98 -8.79 2.94
CA LEU A 205 -12.58 -8.43 3.13
C LEU A 205 -11.76 -9.53 3.85
N GLY A 206 -12.43 -10.53 4.42
CA GLY A 206 -11.78 -11.60 5.19
C GLY A 206 -11.10 -11.10 6.47
N GLU A 207 -10.20 -11.90 7.02
CA GLU A 207 -9.41 -11.52 8.20
C GLU A 207 -8.30 -10.52 7.82
N ILE A 208 -7.93 -9.66 8.79
CA ILE A 208 -6.86 -8.68 8.59
C ILE A 208 -5.52 -9.38 8.74
N SER A 209 -4.76 -9.47 7.65
CA SER A 209 -3.37 -9.93 7.69
C SER A 209 -2.46 -8.88 8.34
N ILE A 210 -1.43 -9.32 9.06
CA ILE A 210 -0.48 -8.43 9.73
C ILE A 210 0.90 -8.63 9.11
N SER A 211 1.51 -7.55 8.67
CA SER A 211 2.89 -7.52 8.17
C SER A 211 3.69 -6.42 8.86
N VAL A 212 4.89 -6.72 9.30
CA VAL A 212 5.77 -5.75 9.97
C VAL A 212 7.18 -5.87 9.42
N THR A 213 7.76 -4.72 9.07
CA THR A 213 9.20 -4.61 8.85
C THR A 213 9.86 -4.14 10.14
N PRO A 214 10.82 -4.89 10.70
CA PRO A 214 11.54 -4.46 11.89
C PRO A 214 12.47 -3.27 11.57
N PRO A 215 12.99 -2.56 12.59
CA PRO A 215 14.00 -1.53 12.40
C PRO A 215 15.23 -2.05 11.65
N ALA A 216 15.88 -1.21 10.85
CA ALA A 216 17.03 -1.58 10.01
C ALA A 216 18.24 -2.16 10.76
N LYS A 217 18.31 -2.02 12.09
CA LYS A 217 19.26 -2.69 12.95
C LYS A 217 18.46 -3.46 14.01
N PRO A 218 18.22 -4.76 13.82
CA PRO A 218 17.64 -5.57 14.86
C PRO A 218 18.56 -5.50 16.10
N THR A 219 17.99 -5.16 17.24
CA THR A 219 18.71 -5.30 18.50
C THR A 219 18.92 -6.80 18.78
N LYS A 220 19.96 -7.17 19.56
CA LYS A 220 20.18 -8.58 19.94
C LYS A 220 18.90 -9.25 20.48
N THR A 221 18.09 -8.52 21.23
CA THR A 221 16.83 -8.95 21.81
C THR A 221 15.76 -9.33 20.76
N MET A 222 15.78 -8.73 19.56
CA MET A 222 14.83 -9.05 18.49
C MET A 222 15.17 -10.33 17.70
N MET A 223 16.34 -10.91 17.96
CA MET A 223 16.80 -12.14 17.31
C MET A 223 16.64 -13.38 18.21
N GLU A 224 16.24 -13.18 19.47
CA GLU A 224 16.09 -14.21 20.50
C GLU A 224 14.62 -14.55 20.82
N ASP A 225 13.66 -13.77 20.30
CA ASP A 225 12.21 -13.97 20.38
C ASP A 225 11.63 -14.47 19.02
#